data_15ede2a3092d36aecc5235fd5777e430
#
_entry.id   15ede2a3092d36aecc5235fd5777e430
#
_cell.length_a   1.000
_cell.length_b   1.000
_cell.length_c   1.000
_cell.angle_alpha   90.00
_cell.angle_beta   90.00
_cell.angle_gamma   90.00
#
_symmetry.space_group_name_H-M   'P 1'
#
loop_
_entity.id
_entity.type
_entity.pdbx_description
1 polymer ?
#
loop_
_entity_poly.entity_id
_entity_poly.type
_entity_poly.pdbx_seq_one_letter_code
_entity_poly.pdbx_strand_id
1 'polypeptide(L)'
;MKDILEQLKAAGLDTIPGGGAEVFSERIRKELYPRKIGAKAWLDIHKAAHRLGIRSNATLLYGHIETYEERLEHMLRLREAQDETGGFLAFIPLAFQPGSTGIKAPHEFTSAIDDLKTIAVSRLMLDNFPHIKAYWVMLTEDVAAAALNFGADELEGTVGGEKIAHDAGAISPM
;
A
#
# COMPACT_ATOMS: atom_id res chain seq x y z
N MET A 1 7.60 -12.31 18.62
CA MET A 1 7.40 -12.00 17.19
C MET A 1 8.13 -12.97 16.30
N LYS A 2 9.46 -13.08 16.40
CA LYS A 2 10.28 -14.01 15.59
C LYS A 2 9.76 -15.45 15.68
N ASP A 3 9.54 -15.97 16.87
CA ASP A 3 9.08 -17.36 17.09
C ASP A 3 7.72 -17.65 16.40
N ILE A 4 6.82 -16.64 16.35
CA ILE A 4 5.53 -16.78 15.65
C ILE A 4 5.75 -16.88 14.14
N LEU A 5 6.62 -16.02 13.57
CA LEU A 5 6.94 -16.06 12.15
C LEU A 5 7.63 -17.36 11.74
N GLU A 6 8.52 -17.90 12.59
CA GLU A 6 9.17 -19.20 12.39
C GLU A 6 8.14 -20.34 12.38
N GLN A 7 7.18 -20.33 13.32
CA GLN A 7 6.09 -21.32 13.34
C GLN A 7 5.20 -21.22 12.10
N LEU A 8 4.82 -19.99 11.69
CA LEU A 8 4.01 -19.78 10.50
C LEU A 8 4.74 -20.26 9.23
N LYS A 9 6.04 -19.96 9.12
CA LYS A 9 6.87 -20.46 8.01
C LYS A 9 6.93 -21.97 7.98
N ALA A 10 7.14 -22.60 9.14
CA ALA A 10 7.15 -24.06 9.26
C ALA A 10 5.80 -24.69 8.90
N ALA A 11 4.69 -23.94 9.08
CA ALA A 11 3.35 -24.33 8.67
C ALA A 11 3.03 -24.04 7.20
N GLY A 12 3.99 -23.49 6.41
CA GLY A 12 3.83 -23.26 4.98
C GLY A 12 3.48 -21.82 4.59
N LEU A 13 3.73 -20.83 5.45
CA LEU A 13 3.56 -19.43 5.08
C LEU A 13 4.68 -18.99 4.12
N ASP A 14 4.32 -18.66 2.88
CA ASP A 14 5.25 -18.20 1.84
C ASP A 14 5.40 -16.69 1.80
N THR A 15 4.28 -15.95 1.92
CA THR A 15 4.25 -14.49 1.79
C THR A 15 3.29 -13.84 2.78
N ILE A 16 3.50 -12.54 3.05
CA ILE A 16 2.57 -11.71 3.83
C ILE A 16 2.06 -10.56 2.96
N PRO A 17 0.77 -10.24 3.00
CA PRO A 17 0.26 -9.04 2.34
C PRO A 17 0.81 -7.77 3.02
N GLY A 18 0.90 -6.68 2.28
CA GLY A 18 1.45 -5.40 2.75
C GLY A 18 0.46 -4.51 3.49
N GLY A 19 -0.75 -4.96 3.74
CA GLY A 19 -1.80 -4.14 4.35
C GLY A 19 -1.49 -3.68 5.77
N GLY A 20 -2.23 -2.66 6.23
CA GLY A 20 -2.08 -2.11 7.58
C GLY A 20 -0.97 -1.08 7.76
N ALA A 21 -0.17 -0.81 6.71
CA ALA A 21 0.81 0.27 6.70
C ALA A 21 0.13 1.65 6.71
N GLU A 22 -0.97 1.77 5.99
CA GLU A 22 -1.70 3.00 5.68
C GLU A 22 -0.75 4.10 5.22
N VAL A 23 -0.41 5.05 6.10
CA VAL A 23 0.65 6.04 5.90
C VAL A 23 1.54 6.09 7.15
N PHE A 24 2.85 6.13 6.99
CA PHE A 24 3.82 6.16 8.09
C PHE A 24 3.93 7.56 8.71
N SER A 25 2.79 8.11 9.11
CA SER A 25 2.67 9.37 9.83
C SER A 25 2.02 9.14 11.18
N GLU A 26 2.69 9.57 12.24
CA GLU A 26 2.14 9.46 13.60
C GLU A 26 0.94 10.40 13.80
N ARG A 27 0.90 11.53 13.09
CA ARG A 27 -0.25 12.44 13.04
C ARG A 27 -1.47 11.72 12.49
N ILE A 28 -1.33 11.14 11.29
CA ILE A 28 -2.41 10.40 10.61
C ILE A 28 -2.84 9.20 11.46
N ARG A 29 -1.88 8.43 11.99
CA ARG A 29 -2.19 7.27 12.81
C ARG A 29 -3.06 7.63 14.01
N LYS A 30 -2.72 8.69 14.73
CA LYS A 30 -3.49 9.14 15.91
C LYS A 30 -4.88 9.62 15.54
N GLU A 31 -5.02 10.28 14.41
CA GLU A 31 -6.27 10.89 13.97
C GLU A 31 -7.25 9.86 13.36
N LEU A 32 -6.77 9.01 12.47
CA LEU A 32 -7.63 8.11 11.70
C LEU A 32 -7.64 6.66 12.23
N TYR A 33 -6.50 6.14 12.69
CA TYR A 33 -6.41 4.72 13.08
C TYR A 33 -5.60 4.49 14.37
N PRO A 34 -6.03 5.07 15.48
CA PRO A 34 -5.25 5.07 16.72
C PRO A 34 -4.99 3.67 17.30
N ARG A 35 -5.76 2.67 16.86
CA ARG A 35 -5.59 1.27 17.29
C ARG A 35 -4.60 0.48 16.43
N LYS A 36 -4.18 1.00 15.28
CA LYS A 36 -3.20 0.31 14.42
C LYS A 36 -1.78 0.49 14.96
N ILE A 37 -0.94 -0.49 14.68
CA ILE A 37 0.49 -0.42 15.00
C ILE A 37 1.15 0.75 14.27
N GLY A 38 2.15 1.35 14.91
CA GLY A 38 2.91 2.44 14.26
C GLY A 38 3.90 1.91 13.22
N ALA A 39 4.42 2.83 12.43
CA ALA A 39 5.35 2.56 11.33
C ALA A 39 6.56 1.69 11.74
N LYS A 40 7.18 2.00 12.89
CA LYS A 40 8.34 1.23 13.38
C LYS A 40 7.97 -0.24 13.60
N ALA A 41 6.88 -0.52 14.27
CA ALA A 41 6.46 -1.90 14.55
C ALA A 41 6.10 -2.65 13.26
N TRP A 42 5.43 -1.99 12.32
CA TRP A 42 5.10 -2.56 11.02
C TRP A 42 6.39 -2.94 10.25
N LEU A 43 7.34 -2.01 10.13
CA LEU A 43 8.62 -2.24 9.46
C LEU A 43 9.43 -3.34 10.15
N ASP A 44 9.49 -3.37 11.49
CA ASP A 44 10.21 -4.39 12.24
C ASP A 44 9.63 -5.80 11.98
N ILE A 45 8.30 -5.92 11.85
CA ILE A 45 7.63 -7.20 11.52
C ILE A 45 8.04 -7.67 10.12
N HIS A 46 7.94 -6.78 9.12
CA HIS A 46 8.28 -7.12 7.74
C HIS A 46 9.77 -7.46 7.60
N LYS A 47 10.66 -6.67 8.18
CA LYS A 47 12.10 -6.98 8.20
C LYS A 47 12.41 -8.32 8.88
N ALA A 48 11.71 -8.66 9.97
CA ALA A 48 11.87 -9.95 10.63
C ALA A 48 11.39 -11.10 9.73
N ALA A 49 10.26 -10.94 9.04
CA ALA A 49 9.75 -11.91 8.07
C ALA A 49 10.72 -12.11 6.91
N HIS A 50 11.24 -11.02 6.33
CA HIS A 50 12.22 -11.05 5.22
C HIS A 50 13.49 -11.82 5.61
N ARG A 51 14.03 -11.60 6.83
CA ARG A 51 15.20 -12.34 7.33
C ARG A 51 14.96 -13.83 7.49
N LEU A 52 13.70 -14.23 7.60
CA LEU A 52 13.29 -15.64 7.60
C LEU A 52 12.98 -16.17 6.19
N GLY A 53 13.12 -15.33 5.15
CA GLY A 53 12.79 -15.67 3.77
C GLY A 53 11.28 -15.70 3.48
N ILE A 54 10.45 -15.05 4.31
CA ILE A 54 9.04 -14.79 4.05
C ILE A 54 8.96 -13.44 3.36
N ARG A 55 8.59 -13.40 2.10
CA ARG A 55 8.49 -12.16 1.31
C ARG A 55 7.16 -11.45 1.58
N SER A 56 7.08 -10.16 1.22
CA SER A 56 5.84 -9.40 1.42
C SER A 56 5.63 -8.33 0.35
N ASN A 57 4.42 -7.77 0.32
CA ASN A 57 4.16 -6.52 -0.38
C ASN A 57 4.24 -5.34 0.60
N ALA A 58 4.18 -4.13 0.08
CA ALA A 58 3.99 -2.90 0.84
C ALA A 58 2.86 -2.08 0.21
N THR A 59 2.11 -1.35 1.04
CA THR A 59 0.99 -0.53 0.59
C THR A 59 1.11 0.90 1.11
N LEU A 60 0.51 1.84 0.42
CA LEU A 60 0.25 3.20 0.87
C LEU A 60 -1.23 3.49 0.65
N LEU A 61 -1.96 3.89 1.69
CA LEU A 61 -3.30 4.45 1.54
C LEU A 61 -3.18 5.98 1.42
N TYR A 62 -3.60 6.54 0.30
CA TYR A 62 -3.47 7.97 0.00
C TYR A 62 -4.80 8.59 -0.45
N GLY A 63 -4.89 9.93 -0.41
CA GLY A 63 -6.07 10.67 -0.84
C GLY A 63 -7.05 10.99 0.29
N HIS A 64 -6.67 10.80 1.57
CA HIS A 64 -7.47 11.17 2.73
C HIS A 64 -7.06 12.55 3.29
N ILE A 65 -6.29 12.62 4.39
CA ILE A 65 -5.86 13.87 5.04
C ILE A 65 -4.33 14.01 5.10
N GLU A 66 -3.61 13.08 4.49
CA GLU A 66 -2.15 13.11 4.43
C GLU A 66 -1.66 14.21 3.49
N THR A 67 -0.42 14.65 3.71
CA THR A 67 0.29 15.56 2.81
C THR A 67 1.17 14.79 1.81
N TYR A 68 1.61 15.47 0.76
CA TYR A 68 2.58 14.87 -0.18
C TYR A 68 3.89 14.52 0.51
N GLU A 69 4.34 15.32 1.48
CA GLU A 69 5.54 15.06 2.27
C GLU A 69 5.38 13.77 3.08
N GLU A 70 4.20 13.51 3.64
CA GLU A 70 3.92 12.28 4.39
C GLU A 70 3.90 11.05 3.45
N ARG A 71 3.43 11.19 2.19
CA ARG A 71 3.56 10.12 1.18
C ARG A 71 5.03 9.85 0.86
N LEU A 72 5.83 10.89 0.65
CA LEU A 72 7.27 10.76 0.35
C LEU A 72 8.03 10.13 1.51
N GLU A 73 7.78 10.57 2.74
CA GLU A 73 8.39 9.99 3.95
C GLU A 73 8.05 8.50 4.10
N HIS A 74 6.80 8.12 3.79
CA HIS A 74 6.39 6.71 3.78
C HIS A 74 7.21 5.89 2.78
N MET A 75 7.34 6.38 1.55
CA MET A 75 8.11 5.71 0.49
C MET A 75 9.60 5.65 0.85
N LEU A 76 10.17 6.72 1.41
CA LEU A 76 11.58 6.74 1.83
C LEU A 76 11.87 5.64 2.87
N ARG A 77 11.01 5.49 3.86
CA ARG A 77 11.17 4.46 4.90
C ARG A 77 10.99 3.04 4.36
N LEU A 78 10.11 2.85 3.35
CA LEU A 78 9.99 1.57 2.64
C LEU A 78 11.24 1.28 1.81
N ARG A 79 11.78 2.29 1.11
CA ARG A 79 13.02 2.19 0.36
C ARG A 79 14.18 1.72 1.25
N GLU A 80 14.38 2.39 2.41
CA GLU A 80 15.40 2.03 3.38
C GLU A 80 15.24 0.59 3.89
N ALA A 81 14.00 0.16 4.14
CA ALA A 81 13.72 -1.21 4.57
C ALA A 81 13.99 -2.23 3.47
N GLN A 82 13.73 -1.89 2.20
CA GLN A 82 14.05 -2.72 1.05
C GLN A 82 15.56 -2.82 0.83
N ASP A 83 16.29 -1.71 0.95
CA ASP A 83 17.77 -1.71 0.88
C ASP A 83 18.37 -2.62 1.96
N GLU A 84 17.78 -2.68 3.15
CA GLU A 84 18.23 -3.52 4.25
C GLU A 84 17.94 -5.01 4.04
N THR A 85 16.79 -5.37 3.44
CA THR A 85 16.30 -6.75 3.48
C THR A 85 16.00 -7.38 2.12
N GLY A 86 15.72 -6.58 1.09
CA GLY A 86 15.37 -7.05 -0.26
C GLY A 86 14.10 -7.91 -0.32
N GLY A 87 13.25 -7.87 0.72
CA GLY A 87 12.15 -8.81 0.86
C GLY A 87 10.79 -8.36 0.33
N PHE A 88 10.62 -7.09 -0.03
CA PHE A 88 9.39 -6.63 -0.66
C PHE A 88 9.32 -7.07 -2.11
N LEU A 89 8.16 -7.59 -2.50
CA LEU A 89 7.86 -8.03 -3.88
C LEU A 89 7.30 -6.89 -4.71
N ALA A 90 6.35 -6.16 -4.15
CA ALA A 90 5.65 -5.10 -4.84
C ALA A 90 5.23 -3.97 -3.87
N PHE A 91 5.09 -2.79 -4.43
CA PHE A 91 4.42 -1.65 -3.80
C PHE A 91 3.08 -1.40 -4.46
N ILE A 92 2.03 -1.18 -3.64
CA ILE A 92 0.65 -1.02 -4.08
C ILE A 92 0.08 0.26 -3.49
N PRO A 93 0.07 1.38 -4.21
CA PRO A 93 -0.65 2.57 -3.79
C PRO A 93 -2.17 2.35 -3.91
N LEU A 94 -2.89 2.62 -2.83
CA LEU A 94 -4.32 2.41 -2.68
C LEU A 94 -5.02 3.77 -2.53
N ALA A 95 -5.83 4.15 -3.50
CA ALA A 95 -6.62 5.38 -3.45
C ALA A 95 -7.73 5.25 -2.40
N PHE A 96 -7.80 6.21 -1.47
CA PHE A 96 -8.80 6.20 -0.40
C PHE A 96 -10.21 6.32 -0.97
N GLN A 97 -11.09 5.45 -0.49
CA GLN A 97 -12.51 5.45 -0.81
C GLN A 97 -13.27 5.94 0.44
N PRO A 98 -13.84 7.15 0.45
CA PRO A 98 -14.48 7.70 1.65
C PRO A 98 -15.75 6.96 2.05
N GLY A 99 -16.61 6.62 1.08
CA GLY A 99 -17.83 5.84 1.27
C GLY A 99 -18.55 6.12 2.59
N SER A 100 -18.81 5.07 3.36
CA SER A 100 -19.45 5.13 4.68
C SER A 100 -18.47 5.28 5.85
N THR A 101 -17.20 5.58 5.59
CA THR A 101 -16.14 5.59 6.62
C THR A 101 -16.29 6.69 7.67
N GLY A 102 -17.03 7.76 7.37
CA GLY A 102 -17.13 8.96 8.23
C GLY A 102 -15.87 9.84 8.24
N ILE A 103 -14.82 9.45 7.52
CA ILE A 103 -13.59 10.26 7.37
C ILE A 103 -13.86 11.36 6.35
N LYS A 104 -13.66 12.61 6.75
CA LYS A 104 -13.77 13.76 5.86
C LYS A 104 -12.48 13.92 5.08
N ALA A 105 -12.42 13.34 3.88
CA ALA A 105 -11.37 13.63 2.93
C ALA A 105 -11.61 14.99 2.24
N PRO A 106 -10.57 15.65 1.70
CA PRO A 106 -10.71 16.89 0.94
C PRO A 106 -11.59 16.75 -0.31
N HIS A 107 -11.62 15.57 -0.90
CA HIS A 107 -12.40 15.21 -2.07
C HIS A 107 -13.11 13.88 -1.86
N GLU A 108 -14.19 13.65 -2.59
CA GLU A 108 -14.93 12.37 -2.56
C GLU A 108 -14.09 11.22 -3.13
N PHE A 109 -13.29 11.51 -4.16
CA PHE A 109 -12.33 10.59 -4.77
C PHE A 109 -11.03 11.33 -5.10
N THR A 110 -9.94 10.60 -5.21
CA THR A 110 -8.71 11.11 -5.80
C THR A 110 -8.94 11.45 -7.27
N SER A 111 -8.19 12.42 -7.80
CA SER A 111 -8.22 12.66 -9.23
C SER A 111 -7.27 11.71 -9.97
N ALA A 112 -7.58 11.36 -11.21
CA ALA A 112 -6.68 10.58 -12.06
C ALA A 112 -5.26 11.18 -12.14
N ILE A 113 -5.16 12.53 -12.08
CA ILE A 113 -3.87 13.23 -12.08
C ILE A 113 -3.10 12.94 -10.78
N ASP A 114 -3.76 12.94 -9.61
CA ASP A 114 -3.10 12.62 -8.34
C ASP A 114 -2.70 11.14 -8.28
N ASP A 115 -3.54 10.26 -8.80
CA ASP A 115 -3.27 8.83 -8.89
C ASP A 115 -2.04 8.53 -9.76
N LEU A 116 -2.02 9.07 -10.98
CA LEU A 116 -0.90 8.89 -11.90
C LEU A 116 0.40 9.52 -11.39
N LYS A 117 0.32 10.70 -10.73
CA LYS A 117 1.48 11.31 -10.06
C LYS A 117 1.98 10.43 -8.91
N THR A 118 1.09 9.90 -8.09
CA THR A 118 1.48 9.03 -6.97
C THR A 118 2.20 7.79 -7.47
N ILE A 119 1.70 7.17 -8.54
CA ILE A 119 2.36 6.00 -9.16
C ILE A 119 3.72 6.37 -9.76
N ALA A 120 3.80 7.48 -10.51
CA ALA A 120 5.06 7.91 -11.12
C ALA A 120 6.13 8.23 -10.05
N VAL A 121 5.75 8.95 -9.00
CA VAL A 121 6.64 9.25 -7.88
C VAL A 121 7.03 7.98 -7.14
N SER A 122 6.10 7.03 -6.96
CA SER A 122 6.42 5.73 -6.35
C SER A 122 7.51 4.99 -7.13
N ARG A 123 7.43 4.94 -8.46
CA ARG A 123 8.46 4.30 -9.30
C ARG A 123 9.82 5.00 -9.17
N LEU A 124 9.84 6.33 -9.09
CA LEU A 124 11.09 7.08 -8.94
C LEU A 124 11.71 6.92 -7.54
N MET A 125 10.87 6.90 -6.51
CA MET A 125 11.31 6.77 -5.12
C MET A 125 11.70 5.33 -4.74
N LEU A 126 11.02 4.35 -5.32
CA LEU A 126 11.14 2.92 -5.01
C LEU A 126 11.78 2.15 -6.20
N ASP A 127 12.88 2.67 -6.76
CA ASP A 127 13.61 2.01 -7.85
C ASP A 127 14.21 0.65 -7.44
N ASN A 128 14.33 0.39 -6.14
CA ASN A 128 14.74 -0.89 -5.55
C ASN A 128 13.57 -1.88 -5.35
N PHE A 129 12.31 -1.49 -5.62
CA PHE A 129 11.17 -2.41 -5.61
C PHE A 129 11.02 -3.08 -6.99
N PRO A 130 10.86 -4.42 -7.04
CA PRO A 130 10.65 -5.12 -8.30
C PRO A 130 9.44 -4.60 -9.08
N HIS A 131 8.31 -4.44 -8.38
CA HIS A 131 7.04 -4.09 -9.00
C HIS A 131 6.32 -2.93 -8.32
N ILE A 132 5.69 -2.08 -9.12
CA ILE A 132 4.70 -1.09 -8.68
C ILE A 132 3.36 -1.49 -9.32
N LYS A 133 2.37 -1.77 -8.48
CA LYS A 133 1.07 -2.26 -8.97
C LYS A 133 0.04 -1.15 -9.06
N ALA A 134 -0.73 -1.13 -10.13
CA ALA A 134 -1.94 -0.33 -10.24
C ALA A 134 -3.16 -1.18 -9.83
N TYR A 135 -3.80 -0.82 -8.71
CA TYR A 135 -4.96 -1.52 -8.18
C TYR A 135 -6.25 -0.95 -8.79
N TRP A 136 -6.67 -1.53 -9.92
CA TRP A 136 -7.76 -0.98 -10.74
C TRP A 136 -9.10 -0.87 -10.02
N VAL A 137 -9.36 -1.69 -9.00
CA VAL A 137 -10.62 -1.62 -8.22
C VAL A 137 -10.79 -0.26 -7.54
N MET A 138 -9.70 0.35 -7.08
CA MET A 138 -9.72 1.67 -6.43
C MET A 138 -9.39 2.83 -7.39
N LEU A 139 -8.70 2.55 -8.51
CA LEU A 139 -8.28 3.56 -9.48
C LEU A 139 -9.26 3.76 -10.64
N THR A 140 -10.08 2.80 -10.97
CA THR A 140 -10.78 2.51 -12.21
C THR A 140 -9.89 1.83 -13.25
N GLU A 141 -10.52 1.13 -14.20
CA GLU A 141 -9.81 0.41 -15.26
C GLU A 141 -9.00 1.35 -16.16
N ASP A 142 -9.58 2.48 -16.54
CA ASP A 142 -8.94 3.46 -17.44
C ASP A 142 -7.69 4.09 -16.79
N VAL A 143 -7.80 4.49 -15.52
CA VAL A 143 -6.66 5.06 -14.78
C VAL A 143 -5.58 4.02 -14.55
N ALA A 144 -5.95 2.79 -14.20
CA ALA A 144 -4.99 1.71 -14.01
C ALA A 144 -4.28 1.34 -15.32
N ALA A 145 -5.00 1.29 -16.45
CA ALA A 145 -4.39 1.08 -17.76
C ALA A 145 -3.42 2.22 -18.14
N ALA A 146 -3.80 3.48 -17.89
CA ALA A 146 -2.91 4.63 -18.10
C ALA A 146 -1.66 4.55 -17.21
N ALA A 147 -1.79 4.07 -15.98
CA ALA A 147 -0.71 3.96 -14.99
C ALA A 147 0.46 3.10 -15.46
N LEU A 148 0.24 2.16 -16.37
CA LEU A 148 1.32 1.37 -17.01
C LEU A 148 2.31 2.25 -17.80
N ASN A 149 1.89 3.44 -18.24
CA ASN A 149 2.77 4.43 -18.87
C ASN A 149 3.41 5.40 -17.85
N PHE A 150 3.03 5.30 -16.57
CA PHE A 150 3.48 6.18 -15.50
C PHE A 150 4.33 5.45 -14.42
N GLY A 151 4.77 4.23 -14.73
CA GLY A 151 5.71 3.51 -13.86
C GLY A 151 5.12 2.29 -13.13
N ALA A 152 3.81 2.06 -13.20
CA ALA A 152 3.27 0.74 -12.85
C ALA A 152 3.71 -0.28 -13.90
N ASP A 153 3.97 -1.51 -13.48
CA ASP A 153 4.35 -2.64 -14.35
C ASP A 153 3.46 -3.87 -14.11
N GLU A 154 2.54 -3.79 -13.15
CA GLU A 154 1.53 -4.81 -12.91
C GLU A 154 0.15 -4.20 -12.63
N LEU A 155 -0.90 -4.88 -13.08
CA LEU A 155 -2.27 -4.61 -12.67
C LEU A 155 -2.68 -5.61 -11.58
N GLU A 156 -3.42 -5.13 -10.58
CA GLU A 156 -3.98 -5.97 -9.53
C GLU A 156 -5.46 -5.67 -9.32
N GLY A 157 -6.22 -6.66 -8.81
CA GLY A 157 -7.63 -6.52 -8.51
C GLY A 157 -8.55 -7.47 -9.30
N THR A 158 -8.00 -8.51 -9.94
CA THR A 158 -8.77 -9.54 -10.66
C THR A 158 -9.39 -10.59 -9.73
N VAL A 159 -9.87 -10.17 -8.57
CA VAL A 159 -10.52 -11.08 -7.63
C VAL A 159 -12.03 -11.02 -7.86
N GLY A 160 -12.61 -12.11 -8.30
CA GLY A 160 -14.07 -12.20 -8.40
C GLY A 160 -14.71 -11.98 -7.03
N GLY A 161 -15.63 -10.99 -6.94
CA GLY A 161 -16.36 -10.69 -5.71
C GLY A 161 -15.58 -9.88 -4.67
N GLU A 162 -14.69 -8.96 -5.10
CA GLU A 162 -14.11 -7.96 -4.20
C GLU A 162 -15.22 -7.14 -3.54
N LYS A 163 -15.29 -7.16 -2.20
CA LYS A 163 -16.36 -6.51 -1.45
C LYS A 163 -15.89 -5.31 -0.65
N ILE A 164 -14.64 -5.33 -0.14
CA ILE A 164 -14.15 -4.32 0.81
C ILE A 164 -14.07 -2.94 0.15
N ALA A 165 -13.49 -2.86 -1.05
CA ALA A 165 -13.40 -1.59 -1.77
C ALA A 165 -14.78 -1.11 -2.23
N HIS A 166 -15.66 -2.02 -2.69
CA HIS A 166 -17.02 -1.67 -3.10
C HIS A 166 -17.89 -1.23 -1.91
N ASP A 167 -17.79 -1.90 -0.76
CA ASP A 167 -18.45 -1.47 0.49
C ASP A 167 -17.94 -0.09 0.96
N ALA A 168 -16.69 0.25 0.65
CA ALA A 168 -16.11 1.56 0.89
C ALA A 168 -16.44 2.60 -0.19
N GLY A 169 -17.15 2.23 -1.26
CA GLY A 169 -17.64 3.16 -2.28
C GLY A 169 -16.89 3.13 -3.62
N ALA A 170 -16.02 2.14 -3.88
CA ALA A 170 -15.38 1.98 -5.18
C ALA A 170 -16.43 1.79 -6.29
N ILE A 171 -16.23 2.47 -7.41
CA ILE A 171 -17.16 2.50 -8.55
C ILE A 171 -16.75 1.58 -9.72
N SER A 172 -15.64 0.85 -9.57
CA SER A 172 -15.19 -0.11 -10.57
C SER A 172 -16.19 -1.26 -10.77
N PRO A 173 -16.21 -1.94 -11.93
CA PRO A 173 -17.03 -3.12 -12.14
C PRO A 173 -16.76 -4.22 -11.10
N MET A 174 -17.80 -5.01 -10.75
CA MET A 174 -17.67 -6.20 -9.90
C MET A 174 -17.30 -7.43 -10.72
#